data_643cb14e57af68ca4314ed8403254825
#
_entry.id   643cb14e57af68ca4314ed8403254825
#
_cell.length_a   1.000
_cell.length_b   1.000
_cell.length_c   1.000
_cell.angle_alpha   90.00
_cell.angle_beta   90.00
_cell.angle_gamma   90.00
#
_symmetry.space_group_name_H-M   'P 1'
#
loop_
_entity.id
_entity.type
_entity.pdbx_description
1 polymer ?
#
loop_
_entity_poly.entity_id
_entity_poly.type
_entity_poly.pdbx_seq_one_letter_code
_entity_poly.pdbx_strand_id
1 'polypeptide(L)'
;QSAAANNQYAQYSLGKLYLDGEDVEKDVRTAITYLKESAAQNNAFAEYRLGRLYLLGEDVEEDVKEAVQWLERSALQGNQYAQYALGKLYLCGHEVPRDKEKAIPYLEASAAQGNIYAQFLLDHLDLFHEPSVFLAATRLIHRLAQMFEEENRKTGGSSMLVEGKLRRRIREKKMAMGHKADDETPRQNLS
;
A
#
# COMPACT_ATOMS: atom_id res chain seq x y z
N GLN A 1 10.53 23.82 20.42
CA GLN A 1 10.86 22.41 20.75
C GLN A 1 9.85 21.76 21.72
N SER A 2 9.35 22.45 22.75
CA SER A 2 8.44 21.85 23.74
C SER A 2 7.02 21.58 23.23
N ALA A 3 6.51 22.34 22.27
CA ALA A 3 5.19 22.11 21.68
C ALA A 3 5.15 20.90 20.74
N ALA A 4 6.27 20.53 20.12
CA ALA A 4 6.40 19.35 19.29
C ALA A 4 6.49 18.06 20.12
N ALA A 5 6.96 18.13 21.36
CA ALA A 5 7.20 16.94 22.19
C ALA A 5 5.93 16.20 22.62
N ASN A 6 4.75 16.83 22.53
CA ASN A 6 3.49 16.25 22.98
C ASN A 6 2.39 16.23 21.91
N ASN A 7 2.75 16.46 20.64
CA ASN A 7 1.80 16.44 19.53
C ASN A 7 2.04 15.22 18.66
N GLN A 8 1.09 14.28 18.68
CA GLN A 8 1.18 13.04 17.91
C GLN A 8 1.46 13.25 16.40
N TYR A 9 0.91 14.31 15.81
CA TYR A 9 1.11 14.61 14.39
C TYR A 9 2.51 15.16 14.11
N ALA A 10 3.05 15.98 15.00
CA ALA A 10 4.42 16.48 14.90
C ALA A 10 5.43 15.33 15.05
N GLN A 11 5.20 14.43 16.00
CA GLN A 11 6.03 13.24 16.20
C GLN A 11 5.95 12.30 15.01
N TYR A 12 4.76 12.07 14.46
CA TYR A 12 4.59 11.31 13.22
C TYR A 12 5.37 11.92 12.05
N SER A 13 5.29 13.25 11.89
CA SER A 13 6.00 13.96 10.82
C SER A 13 7.51 13.88 10.97
N LEU A 14 8.03 14.00 12.21
CA LEU A 14 9.45 13.81 12.50
C LEU A 14 9.88 12.35 12.23
N GLY A 15 9.11 11.38 12.69
CA GLY A 15 9.38 9.97 12.40
C GLY A 15 9.46 9.68 10.92
N LYS A 16 8.51 10.22 10.14
CA LYS A 16 8.52 10.12 8.68
C LYS A 16 9.76 10.79 8.07
N LEU A 17 10.10 12.00 8.51
CA LEU A 17 11.23 12.77 8.00
C LEU A 17 12.55 12.02 8.15
N TYR A 18 12.81 11.45 9.34
CA TYR A 18 14.02 10.66 9.61
C TYR A 18 14.02 9.31 8.89
N LEU A 19 12.83 8.73 8.59
CA LEU A 19 12.73 7.47 7.87
C LEU A 19 12.96 7.66 6.37
N ASP A 20 12.39 8.72 5.79
CA ASP A 20 12.48 9.01 4.35
C ASP A 20 13.87 9.55 3.98
N GLY A 21 14.54 10.33 4.87
CA GLY A 21 15.89 10.83 4.67
C GLY A 21 16.04 11.86 3.54
N GLU A 22 14.94 12.54 3.17
CA GLU A 22 14.94 13.49 2.03
C GLU A 22 15.55 14.86 2.42
N ASP A 23 15.17 15.41 3.58
CA ASP A 23 15.59 16.72 4.06
C ASP A 23 16.59 16.65 5.23
N VAL A 24 16.73 15.49 5.84
CA VAL A 24 17.68 15.19 6.92
C VAL A 24 18.35 13.86 6.66
N GLU A 25 19.50 13.62 7.27
CA GLU A 25 20.15 12.32 7.20
C GLU A 25 19.21 11.22 7.76
N LYS A 26 19.07 10.12 7.02
CA LYS A 26 18.21 9.01 7.41
C LYS A 26 18.68 8.39 8.72
N ASP A 27 17.82 8.40 9.72
CA ASP A 27 18.05 7.77 11.02
C ASP A 27 16.84 6.95 11.44
N VAL A 28 16.91 5.67 11.15
CA VAL A 28 15.81 4.72 11.41
C VAL A 28 15.52 4.58 12.91
N ARG A 29 16.54 4.64 13.77
CA ARG A 29 16.35 4.53 15.23
C ARG A 29 15.58 5.71 15.78
N THR A 30 15.98 6.90 15.39
CA THR A 30 15.30 8.15 15.76
C THR A 30 13.87 8.16 15.17
N ALA A 31 13.70 7.71 13.93
CA ALA A 31 12.38 7.59 13.30
C ALA A 31 11.43 6.68 14.09
N ILE A 32 11.89 5.48 14.47
CA ILE A 32 11.09 4.52 15.27
C ILE A 32 10.71 5.13 16.63
N THR A 33 11.61 5.85 17.27
CA THR A 33 11.33 6.50 18.55
C THR A 33 10.17 7.48 18.42
N TYR A 34 10.23 8.39 17.44
CA TYR A 34 9.15 9.34 17.19
C TYR A 34 7.84 8.67 16.75
N LEU A 35 7.91 7.63 15.92
CA LEU A 35 6.73 6.88 15.53
C LEU A 35 6.08 6.14 16.71
N LYS A 36 6.88 5.54 17.61
CA LYS A 36 6.37 4.88 18.83
C LYS A 36 5.75 5.89 19.79
N GLU A 37 6.34 7.07 19.97
CA GLU A 37 5.77 8.16 20.78
C GLU A 37 4.44 8.66 20.21
N SER A 38 4.36 8.80 18.88
CA SER A 38 3.13 9.17 18.19
C SER A 38 2.04 8.07 18.31
N ALA A 39 2.42 6.82 18.13
CA ALA A 39 1.54 5.66 18.28
C ALA A 39 1.03 5.49 19.72
N ALA A 40 1.83 5.82 20.73
CA ALA A 40 1.41 5.83 22.14
C ALA A 40 0.28 6.85 22.41
N GLN A 41 0.14 7.86 21.56
CA GLN A 41 -0.97 8.82 21.58
C GLN A 41 -2.13 8.42 20.64
N ASN A 42 -2.19 7.15 20.21
CA ASN A 42 -3.19 6.59 19.31
C ASN A 42 -3.20 7.22 17.90
N ASN A 43 -2.05 7.55 17.36
CA ASN A 43 -1.95 7.97 15.97
C ASN A 43 -1.96 6.75 15.02
N ALA A 44 -3.07 6.51 14.36
CA ALA A 44 -3.24 5.39 13.45
C ALA A 44 -2.22 5.39 12.27
N PHE A 45 -1.79 6.54 11.81
CA PHE A 45 -0.77 6.62 10.74
C PHE A 45 0.62 6.21 11.24
N ALA A 46 0.97 6.55 12.48
CA ALA A 46 2.23 6.12 13.09
C ALA A 46 2.23 4.60 13.32
N GLU A 47 1.13 4.05 13.82
CA GLU A 47 0.96 2.60 13.97
C GLU A 47 1.06 1.87 12.63
N TYR A 48 0.41 2.37 11.58
CA TYR A 48 0.53 1.82 10.23
C TYR A 48 1.98 1.86 9.71
N ARG A 49 2.69 2.96 9.92
CA ARG A 49 4.10 3.09 9.51
C ARG A 49 5.00 2.09 10.23
N LEU A 50 4.82 1.93 11.56
CA LEU A 50 5.55 0.92 12.33
C LEU A 50 5.24 -0.50 11.82
N GLY A 51 3.97 -0.82 11.59
CA GLY A 51 3.56 -2.10 11.06
C GLY A 51 4.20 -2.40 9.70
N ARG A 52 4.23 -1.43 8.80
CA ARG A 52 4.92 -1.58 7.51
C ARG A 52 6.43 -1.75 7.65
N LEU A 53 7.05 -1.00 8.55
CA LEU A 53 8.48 -1.03 8.75
C LEU A 53 8.94 -2.43 9.19
N TYR A 54 8.26 -3.03 10.17
CA TYR A 54 8.56 -4.38 10.64
C TYR A 54 8.14 -5.48 9.66
N LEU A 55 7.11 -5.25 8.84
CA LEU A 55 6.68 -6.22 7.84
C LEU A 55 7.63 -6.31 6.65
N LEU A 56 8.23 -5.19 6.23
CA LEU A 56 9.11 -5.17 5.07
C LEU A 56 10.54 -5.58 5.40
N GLY A 57 11.00 -5.34 6.63
CA GLY A 57 12.35 -5.69 7.05
C GLY A 57 13.49 -4.98 6.30
N GLU A 58 13.19 -3.88 5.58
CA GLU A 58 14.19 -3.19 4.74
C GLU A 58 15.18 -2.38 5.56
N ASP A 59 14.69 -1.71 6.59
CA ASP A 59 15.47 -0.80 7.44
C ASP A 59 15.66 -1.34 8.87
N VAL A 60 14.94 -2.38 9.23
CA VAL A 60 14.98 -3.10 10.51
C VAL A 60 14.87 -4.59 10.25
N GLU A 61 15.19 -5.40 11.24
CA GLU A 61 14.92 -6.83 11.18
C GLU A 61 13.40 -7.07 11.06
N GLU A 62 13.01 -7.96 10.16
CA GLU A 62 11.62 -8.32 9.94
C GLU A 62 11.02 -8.96 11.20
N ASP A 63 9.92 -8.40 11.69
CA ASP A 63 9.11 -8.98 12.76
C ASP A 63 7.63 -8.94 12.38
N VAL A 64 7.19 -10.04 11.76
CA VAL A 64 5.80 -10.19 11.31
C VAL A 64 4.81 -10.11 12.48
N LYS A 65 5.17 -10.59 13.66
CA LYS A 65 4.28 -10.55 14.83
C LYS A 65 4.08 -9.12 15.31
N GLU A 66 5.17 -8.37 15.46
CA GLU A 66 5.11 -6.96 15.85
C GLU A 66 4.41 -6.15 14.75
N ALA A 67 4.67 -6.44 13.49
CA ALA A 67 4.02 -5.80 12.35
C ALA A 67 2.49 -5.98 12.38
N VAL A 68 2.00 -7.20 12.59
CA VAL A 68 0.57 -7.49 12.66
C VAL A 68 -0.07 -6.74 13.82
N GLN A 69 0.54 -6.71 15.01
CA GLN A 69 0.01 -5.99 16.17
C GLN A 69 -0.16 -4.49 15.88
N TRP A 70 0.84 -3.85 15.27
CA TRP A 70 0.77 -2.44 14.89
C TRP A 70 -0.30 -2.19 13.82
N LEU A 71 -0.38 -3.06 12.81
CA LEU A 71 -1.39 -2.96 11.76
C LEU A 71 -2.81 -3.16 12.30
N GLU A 72 -3.02 -4.11 13.21
CA GLU A 72 -4.33 -4.35 13.84
C GLU A 72 -4.79 -3.14 14.65
N ARG A 73 -3.91 -2.53 15.45
CA ARG A 73 -4.23 -1.32 16.19
C ARG A 73 -4.63 -0.17 15.27
N SER A 74 -3.88 0.03 14.19
CA SER A 74 -4.17 1.04 13.18
C SER A 74 -5.49 0.77 12.45
N ALA A 75 -5.74 -0.49 12.08
CA ALA A 75 -6.96 -0.91 11.38
C ALA A 75 -8.22 -0.74 12.25
N LEU A 76 -8.13 -1.02 13.55
CA LEU A 76 -9.21 -0.79 14.53
C LEU A 76 -9.58 0.69 14.63
N GLN A 77 -8.64 1.60 14.41
CA GLN A 77 -8.89 3.04 14.33
C GLN A 77 -9.43 3.49 12.97
N GLY A 78 -9.71 2.55 12.05
CA GLY A 78 -10.28 2.84 10.74
C GLY A 78 -9.27 3.22 9.66
N ASN A 79 -7.97 3.05 9.88
CA ASN A 79 -6.97 3.35 8.87
C ASN A 79 -7.10 2.39 7.66
N GLN A 80 -7.54 2.91 6.52
CA GLN A 80 -7.76 2.11 5.31
C GLN A 80 -6.51 1.40 4.79
N TYR A 81 -5.32 1.99 5.00
CA TYR A 81 -4.07 1.40 4.52
C TYR A 81 -3.66 0.20 5.39
N ALA A 82 -3.89 0.29 6.71
CA ALA A 82 -3.66 -0.82 7.62
C ALA A 82 -4.66 -1.95 7.38
N GLN A 83 -5.94 -1.63 7.14
CA GLN A 83 -6.96 -2.60 6.77
C GLN A 83 -6.59 -3.31 5.46
N TYR A 84 -6.19 -2.57 4.43
CA TYR A 84 -5.70 -3.17 3.18
C TYR A 84 -4.48 -4.07 3.41
N ALA A 85 -3.50 -3.61 4.18
CA ALA A 85 -2.29 -4.38 4.46
C ALA A 85 -2.59 -5.71 5.16
N LEU A 86 -3.45 -5.70 6.19
CA LEU A 86 -3.88 -6.92 6.88
C LEU A 86 -4.69 -7.84 5.97
N GLY A 87 -5.65 -7.29 5.23
CA GLY A 87 -6.44 -8.06 4.29
C GLY A 87 -5.57 -8.76 3.24
N LYS A 88 -4.61 -8.04 2.68
CA LYS A 88 -3.62 -8.59 1.77
C LYS A 88 -2.77 -9.66 2.46
N LEU A 89 -2.26 -9.40 3.65
CA LEU A 89 -1.40 -10.31 4.41
C LEU A 89 -2.10 -11.66 4.68
N TYR A 90 -3.32 -11.63 5.17
CA TYR A 90 -4.11 -12.85 5.41
C TYR A 90 -4.58 -13.54 4.12
N LEU A 91 -4.83 -12.78 3.06
CA LEU A 91 -5.22 -13.36 1.77
C LEU A 91 -4.04 -14.08 1.10
N CYS A 92 -2.83 -13.50 1.23
CA CYS A 92 -1.60 -14.01 0.64
C CYS A 92 -1.08 -15.25 1.33
N GLY A 93 -1.01 -15.21 2.65
CA GLY A 93 -0.49 -16.31 3.45
C GLY A 93 1.01 -16.57 3.29
N HIS A 94 1.81 -15.51 3.02
CA HIS A 94 3.27 -15.66 2.91
C HIS A 94 3.95 -15.59 4.26
N GLU A 95 3.71 -14.48 4.96
CA GLU A 95 4.34 -14.20 6.27
C GLU A 95 3.49 -14.74 7.42
N VAL A 96 2.19 -14.91 7.19
CA VAL A 96 1.24 -15.51 8.14
C VAL A 96 0.43 -16.62 7.46
N PRO A 97 -0.14 -17.57 8.20
CA PRO A 97 -1.02 -18.57 7.62
C PRO A 97 -2.19 -17.90 6.87
N ARG A 98 -2.46 -18.38 5.67
CA ARG A 98 -3.55 -17.86 4.85
C ARG A 98 -4.89 -18.02 5.55
N ASP A 99 -5.63 -16.94 5.63
CA ASP A 99 -6.96 -16.89 6.26
C ASP A 99 -7.87 -15.95 5.48
N LYS A 100 -8.62 -16.52 4.52
CA LYS A 100 -9.53 -15.75 3.67
C LYS A 100 -10.68 -15.13 4.47
N GLU A 101 -11.13 -15.82 5.52
CA GLU A 101 -12.23 -15.36 6.35
C GLU A 101 -11.84 -14.11 7.15
N LYS A 102 -10.59 -14.05 7.62
CA LYS A 102 -10.04 -12.84 8.24
C LYS A 102 -9.72 -11.74 7.22
N ALA A 103 -9.27 -12.11 6.02
CA ALA A 103 -8.89 -11.14 5.00
C ALA A 103 -10.06 -10.29 4.49
N ILE A 104 -11.22 -10.93 4.24
CA ILE A 104 -12.39 -10.28 3.62
C ILE A 104 -12.88 -9.06 4.42
N PRO A 105 -13.16 -9.14 5.73
CA PRO A 105 -13.64 -7.98 6.49
C PRO A 105 -12.69 -6.79 6.46
N TYR A 106 -11.38 -7.03 6.49
CA TYR A 106 -10.39 -5.96 6.37
C TYR A 106 -10.38 -5.33 4.97
N LEU A 107 -10.50 -6.13 3.92
CA LEU A 107 -10.55 -5.62 2.54
C LEU A 107 -11.85 -4.83 2.30
N GLU A 108 -12.99 -5.33 2.78
CA GLU A 108 -14.28 -4.64 2.69
C GLU A 108 -14.25 -3.28 3.41
N ALA A 109 -13.72 -3.23 4.63
CA ALA A 109 -13.58 -1.99 5.39
C ALA A 109 -12.68 -0.98 4.67
N SER A 110 -11.59 -1.45 4.04
CA SER A 110 -10.70 -0.60 3.25
C SER A 110 -11.36 -0.12 1.95
N ALA A 111 -12.04 -1.00 1.22
CA ALA A 111 -12.74 -0.68 -0.02
C ALA A 111 -13.89 0.30 0.20
N ALA A 112 -14.63 0.18 1.30
CA ALA A 112 -15.69 1.10 1.69
C ALA A 112 -15.18 2.55 1.90
N GLN A 113 -13.90 2.71 2.20
CA GLN A 113 -13.22 4.02 2.28
C GLN A 113 -12.63 4.48 0.93
N GLY A 114 -12.91 3.77 -0.16
CA GLY A 114 -12.45 4.12 -1.50
C GLY A 114 -11.07 3.56 -1.88
N ASN A 115 -10.55 2.58 -1.14
CA ASN A 115 -9.30 1.91 -1.52
C ASN A 115 -9.53 0.98 -2.71
N ILE A 116 -9.14 1.43 -3.89
CA ILE A 116 -9.31 0.70 -5.16
C ILE A 116 -8.53 -0.63 -5.21
N TYR A 117 -7.42 -0.74 -4.48
CA TYR A 117 -6.65 -1.98 -4.41
C TYR A 117 -7.35 -3.04 -3.57
N ALA A 118 -8.02 -2.62 -2.50
CA ALA A 118 -8.84 -3.51 -1.68
C ALA A 118 -10.04 -4.03 -2.47
N GLN A 119 -10.73 -3.13 -3.20
CA GLN A 119 -11.83 -3.51 -4.10
C GLN A 119 -11.35 -4.49 -5.17
N PHE A 120 -10.21 -4.23 -5.81
CA PHE A 120 -9.64 -5.15 -6.79
C PHE A 120 -9.38 -6.55 -6.21
N LEU A 121 -8.87 -6.65 -4.98
CA LEU A 121 -8.64 -7.95 -4.33
C LEU A 121 -9.96 -8.69 -4.05
N LEU A 122 -11.00 -7.96 -3.64
CA LEU A 122 -12.34 -8.52 -3.42
C LEU A 122 -12.97 -9.05 -4.71
N ASP A 123 -12.88 -8.27 -5.79
CA ASP A 123 -13.45 -8.63 -7.09
C ASP A 123 -12.76 -9.85 -7.73
N HIS A 124 -11.54 -10.16 -7.30
CA HIS A 124 -10.70 -11.20 -7.88
C HIS A 124 -10.30 -12.28 -6.86
N LEU A 125 -11.09 -12.49 -5.80
CA LEU A 125 -10.82 -13.49 -4.77
C LEU A 125 -10.64 -14.92 -5.34
N ASP A 126 -11.24 -15.21 -6.48
CA ASP A 126 -11.15 -16.52 -7.14
C ASP A 126 -9.77 -16.77 -7.75
N LEU A 127 -9.06 -15.72 -8.15
CA LEU A 127 -7.71 -15.85 -8.70
C LEU A 127 -6.67 -16.24 -7.64
N PHE A 128 -7.02 -16.12 -6.36
CA PHE A 128 -6.14 -16.42 -5.24
C PHE A 128 -6.26 -17.86 -4.72
N HIS A 129 -6.94 -18.76 -5.45
CA HIS A 129 -6.97 -20.17 -5.12
C HIS A 129 -5.65 -20.89 -5.43
N GLU A 130 -4.93 -20.45 -6.46
CA GLU A 130 -3.65 -21.02 -6.87
C GLU A 130 -2.46 -20.17 -6.37
N PRO A 131 -1.51 -20.72 -5.60
CA PRO A 131 -0.35 -19.98 -5.07
C PRO A 131 0.50 -19.32 -6.17
N SER A 132 0.58 -19.95 -7.35
CA SER A 132 1.36 -19.45 -8.49
C SER A 132 0.76 -18.19 -9.14
N VAL A 133 -0.56 -18.16 -9.30
CA VAL A 133 -1.28 -17.00 -9.85
C VAL A 133 -1.24 -15.83 -8.88
N PHE A 134 -1.33 -16.14 -7.59
CA PHE A 134 -1.24 -15.16 -6.53
C PHE A 134 0.10 -14.40 -6.53
N LEU A 135 1.23 -15.10 -6.59
CA LEU A 135 2.56 -14.47 -6.67
C LEU A 135 2.69 -13.54 -7.88
N ALA A 136 2.13 -13.94 -9.03
CA ALA A 136 2.12 -13.11 -10.22
C ALA A 136 1.26 -11.85 -10.04
N ALA A 137 0.06 -11.98 -9.45
CA ALA A 137 -0.85 -10.86 -9.18
C ALA A 137 -0.25 -9.90 -8.15
N THR A 138 0.33 -10.39 -7.07
CA THR A 138 0.97 -9.56 -6.04
C THR A 138 2.16 -8.78 -6.61
N ARG A 139 3.02 -9.42 -7.40
CA ARG A 139 4.13 -8.76 -8.09
C ARG A 139 3.63 -7.69 -9.07
N LEU A 140 2.52 -7.95 -9.75
CA LEU A 140 1.91 -6.98 -10.66
C LEU A 140 1.37 -5.77 -9.91
N ILE A 141 0.62 -5.98 -8.82
CA ILE A 141 0.08 -4.91 -7.98
C ILE A 141 1.22 -4.08 -7.37
N HIS A 142 2.26 -4.73 -6.85
CA HIS A 142 3.40 -4.02 -6.28
C HIS A 142 4.14 -3.18 -7.34
N ARG A 143 4.36 -3.73 -8.53
CA ARG A 143 4.95 -2.97 -9.66
C ARG A 143 4.05 -1.82 -10.12
N LEU A 144 2.73 -2.01 -10.14
CA LEU A 144 1.80 -0.93 -10.46
C LEU A 144 1.86 0.18 -9.41
N ALA A 145 1.86 -0.16 -8.12
CA ALA A 145 2.00 0.81 -7.04
C ALA A 145 3.31 1.60 -7.14
N GLN A 146 4.44 0.93 -7.32
CA GLN A 146 5.74 1.60 -7.53
C GLN A 146 5.72 2.52 -8.76
N MET A 147 5.12 2.09 -9.86
CA MET A 147 5.00 2.93 -11.06
C MET A 147 4.14 4.17 -10.82
N PHE A 148 3.07 4.06 -10.03
CA PHE A 148 2.24 5.21 -9.62
C PHE A 148 3.00 6.17 -8.70
N GLU A 149 3.74 5.65 -7.73
CA GLU A 149 4.57 6.46 -6.82
C GLU A 149 5.67 7.20 -7.59
N GLU A 150 6.40 6.51 -8.48
CA GLU A 150 7.42 7.12 -9.32
C GLU A 150 6.85 8.19 -10.29
N GLU A 151 5.68 7.93 -10.86
CA GLU A 151 5.04 8.87 -11.78
C GLU A 151 4.49 10.10 -11.02
N ASN A 152 3.91 9.92 -9.84
CA ASN A 152 3.48 11.02 -8.96
C ASN A 152 4.67 11.88 -8.50
N ARG A 153 5.80 11.26 -8.23
CA ARG A 153 7.04 11.96 -7.87
C ARG A 153 7.60 12.78 -9.04
N LYS A 154 7.46 12.29 -10.28
CA LYS A 154 7.97 12.95 -11.50
C LYS A 154 7.05 14.01 -12.10
N THR A 155 5.74 13.93 -11.85
CA THR A 155 4.74 14.76 -12.55
C THR A 155 4.10 15.84 -11.67
N GLY A 156 4.51 15.97 -10.41
CA GLY A 156 3.97 17.01 -9.52
C GLY A 156 2.44 16.98 -9.37
N GLY A 157 1.83 15.78 -9.46
CA GLY A 157 0.41 15.60 -9.14
C GLY A 157 -0.58 15.78 -10.29
N SER A 158 -0.16 15.79 -11.54
CA SER A 158 -1.11 15.89 -12.68
C SER A 158 -1.67 14.51 -13.08
N SER A 159 -2.81 14.17 -12.50
CA SER A 159 -3.49 12.86 -12.62
C SER A 159 -3.82 12.41 -14.07
N MET A 160 -4.13 13.35 -14.98
CA MET A 160 -4.56 13.02 -16.36
C MET A 160 -3.44 12.47 -17.26
N LEU A 161 -2.19 12.88 -17.04
CA LEU A 161 -1.05 12.42 -17.84
C LEU A 161 -0.63 10.97 -17.47
N VAL A 162 -0.85 10.59 -16.22
CA VAL A 162 -0.52 9.27 -15.67
C VAL A 162 -1.38 8.18 -16.30
N GLU A 163 -2.67 8.42 -16.45
CA GLU A 163 -3.62 7.47 -17.03
C GLU A 163 -3.28 7.13 -18.50
N GLY A 164 -2.92 8.12 -19.30
CA GLY A 164 -2.54 7.93 -20.71
C GLY A 164 -1.28 7.08 -20.87
N LYS A 165 -0.24 7.34 -20.08
CA LYS A 165 1.02 6.58 -20.12
C LYS A 165 0.87 5.16 -19.59
N LEU A 166 0.06 4.96 -18.54
CA LEU A 166 -0.22 3.64 -17.99
C LEU A 166 -0.96 2.77 -18.99
N ARG A 167 -2.01 3.28 -19.64
CA ARG A 167 -2.75 2.60 -20.70
C ARG A 167 -1.85 2.19 -21.86
N ARG A 168 -0.92 3.08 -22.27
CA ARG A 168 0.06 2.77 -23.33
C ARG A 168 0.99 1.64 -22.91
N ARG A 169 1.58 1.65 -21.70
CA ARG A 169 2.49 0.59 -21.22
C ARG A 169 1.79 -0.75 -21.03
N ILE A 170 0.53 -0.75 -20.55
CA ILE A 170 -0.29 -1.96 -20.45
C ILE A 170 -0.53 -2.55 -21.84
N ARG A 171 -0.84 -1.71 -22.83
CA ARG A 171 -1.03 -2.13 -24.24
C ARG A 171 0.25 -2.72 -24.83
N GLU A 172 1.39 -2.05 -24.65
CA GLU A 172 2.70 -2.53 -25.11
C GLU A 172 3.05 -3.90 -24.49
N LYS A 173 2.75 -4.11 -23.19
CA LYS A 173 2.97 -5.40 -22.54
C LYS A 173 1.99 -6.48 -22.97
N LYS A 174 0.71 -6.16 -23.20
CA LYS A 174 -0.25 -7.10 -23.78
C LYS A 174 0.20 -7.57 -25.17
N MET A 175 0.71 -6.65 -25.99
CA MET A 175 1.26 -6.99 -27.30
C MET A 175 2.51 -7.88 -27.20
N ALA A 176 3.42 -7.58 -26.28
CA ALA A 176 4.62 -8.38 -26.02
C ALA A 176 4.32 -9.80 -25.49
N MET A 177 3.16 -10.01 -24.86
CA MET A 177 2.66 -11.32 -24.40
C MET A 177 1.80 -12.04 -25.44
N GLY A 178 1.74 -11.56 -26.68
CA GLY A 178 1.01 -12.20 -27.78
C GLY A 178 -0.50 -11.98 -27.79
N HIS A 179 -1.02 -11.07 -26.97
CA HIS A 179 -2.43 -10.66 -27.05
C HIS A 179 -2.61 -9.63 -28.16
N LYS A 180 -3.50 -9.91 -29.13
CA LYS A 180 -3.88 -8.94 -30.16
C LYS A 180 -4.49 -7.71 -29.49
N ALA A 181 -4.09 -6.51 -29.95
CA ALA A 181 -4.74 -5.27 -29.53
C ALA A 181 -6.21 -5.33 -29.96
N ASP A 182 -7.12 -5.21 -28.99
CA ASP A 182 -8.53 -4.97 -29.30
C ASP A 182 -8.61 -3.61 -29.98
N ASP A 183 -9.00 -3.64 -31.25
CA ASP A 183 -9.14 -2.48 -32.12
C ASP A 183 -10.45 -1.74 -31.74
N GLU A 184 -10.39 -0.91 -30.72
CA GLU A 184 -11.45 0.05 -30.44
C GLU A 184 -11.33 1.21 -31.43
N THR A 185 -11.84 1.02 -32.63
CA THR A 185 -12.17 2.13 -33.49
C THR A 185 -13.27 2.97 -32.83
N PRO A 186 -13.05 4.29 -32.66
CA PRO A 186 -14.12 5.18 -32.19
C PRO A 186 -15.23 5.17 -33.24
N ARG A 187 -16.41 4.69 -32.88
CA ARG A 187 -17.60 4.89 -33.71
C ARG A 187 -17.84 6.38 -33.82
N GLN A 188 -17.50 6.92 -34.98
CA GLN A 188 -17.97 8.22 -35.40
C GLN A 188 -19.48 8.14 -35.53
N ASN A 189 -20.21 8.77 -34.65
CA ASN A 189 -21.61 9.08 -34.86
C ASN A 189 -21.67 10.19 -35.95
N LEU A 190 -21.94 9.78 -37.17
CA LEU A 190 -22.44 10.63 -38.25
C LEU A 190 -23.96 10.63 -38.18
N SER A 191 -24.51 11.83 -38.22
CA SER A 191 -25.85 12.33 -38.44
C SER A 191 -26.68 12.66 -37.22
#